data_409642e898696688cbecbdf4ecee353c
#
_entry.id   409642e898696688cbecbdf4ecee353c
#
_cell.length_a   1.000
_cell.length_b   1.000
_cell.length_c   1.000
_cell.angle_alpha   90.00
_cell.angle_beta   90.00
_cell.angle_gamma   90.00
#
_symmetry.space_group_name_H-M   'P 1'
#
loop_
_entity.id
_entity.type
_entity.pdbx_description
1 polymer ?
#
loop_
_entity_poly.entity_id
_entity_poly.type
_entity_poly.pdbx_seq_one_letter_code
_entity_poly.pdbx_strand_id
1 'polypeptide(L)'
;NKYPAKIFPGDTGTLIIGATIVSIAFIGRVKLIALIVLLPNIIDAALKFYSAGVMERQQFKPTQVDENGNLVRPEVGFKSLIRLVLRKPIPEKQAVKIIWAIGIVCGLIGIIVAIVMPDVLQNQTLANFMQIKEFFYQLG
;
A
#
# COMPACT_ATOMS: atom_id res chain seq x y z
N ASN A 1 1.84 -4.80 12.60
CA ASN A 1 3.15 -5.14 13.21
C ASN A 1 3.66 -4.03 14.12
N LYS A 2 3.32 -4.11 15.39
CA LYS A 2 3.90 -3.24 16.42
C LYS A 2 5.28 -3.78 16.79
N TYR A 3 6.26 -2.88 16.93
CA TYR A 3 7.59 -3.29 17.42
C TYR A 3 7.58 -3.57 18.95
N PRO A 4 8.22 -4.63 19.44
CA PRO A 4 8.74 -5.77 18.69
C PRO A 4 7.61 -6.67 18.16
N ALA A 5 7.76 -7.13 16.90
CA ALA A 5 6.76 -7.97 16.26
C ALA A 5 6.81 -9.38 16.85
N LYS A 6 5.69 -9.84 17.45
CA LYS A 6 5.55 -11.20 17.98
C LYS A 6 5.04 -12.21 16.94
N ILE A 7 4.26 -11.73 15.96
CA ILE A 7 3.63 -12.54 14.92
C ILE A 7 3.69 -11.76 13.61
N PHE A 8 3.96 -12.46 12.52
CA PHE A 8 3.87 -11.93 11.16
C PHE A 8 2.63 -12.49 10.47
N PRO A 9 1.85 -11.66 9.75
CA PRO A 9 0.63 -12.12 9.08
C PRO A 9 0.89 -13.12 7.95
N GLY A 10 2.12 -13.19 7.43
CA GLY A 10 2.48 -14.03 6.29
C GLY A 10 1.72 -13.63 5.01
N ASP A 11 1.87 -14.43 3.95
CA ASP A 11 1.24 -14.16 2.66
C ASP A 11 -0.29 -14.31 2.74
N THR A 12 -0.78 -15.31 3.46
CA THR A 12 -2.22 -15.52 3.66
C THR A 12 -2.88 -14.32 4.34
N GLY A 13 -2.26 -13.79 5.42
CA GLY A 13 -2.81 -12.64 6.13
C GLY A 13 -2.79 -11.37 5.28
N THR A 14 -1.73 -11.13 4.50
CA THR A 14 -1.65 -9.95 3.62
C THR A 14 -2.65 -10.03 2.47
N LEU A 15 -2.90 -11.22 1.90
CA LEU A 15 -3.91 -11.44 0.87
C LEU A 15 -5.33 -11.19 1.41
N ILE A 16 -5.65 -11.69 2.62
CA ILE A 16 -6.95 -11.45 3.25
C ILE A 16 -7.18 -9.97 3.49
N ILE A 17 -6.18 -9.25 4.03
CA ILE A 17 -6.27 -7.80 4.25
C ILE A 17 -6.49 -7.06 2.91
N GLY A 18 -5.72 -7.41 1.87
CA GLY A 18 -5.87 -6.81 0.55
C GLY A 18 -7.25 -7.06 -0.06
N ALA A 19 -7.74 -8.30 -0.02
CA ALA A 19 -9.07 -8.66 -0.51
C ALA A 19 -10.18 -7.92 0.25
N THR A 20 -10.07 -7.79 1.57
CA THR A 20 -11.02 -7.05 2.41
C THR A 20 -11.06 -5.57 2.02
N ILE A 21 -9.92 -4.92 1.87
CA ILE A 21 -9.85 -3.50 1.47
C ILE A 21 -10.49 -3.29 0.09
N VAL A 22 -10.19 -4.16 -0.87
CA VAL A 22 -10.77 -4.09 -2.22
C VAL A 22 -12.28 -4.29 -2.16
N SER A 23 -12.77 -5.28 -1.42
CA SER A 23 -14.21 -5.53 -1.26
C SER A 23 -14.94 -4.33 -0.65
N ILE A 24 -14.40 -3.73 0.41
CA ILE A 24 -14.95 -2.52 1.02
C ILE A 24 -14.95 -1.36 0.03
N ALA A 25 -13.86 -1.18 -0.75
CA ALA A 25 -13.75 -0.12 -1.74
C ALA A 25 -14.80 -0.23 -2.85
N PHE A 26 -15.09 -1.45 -3.28
CA PHE A 26 -16.10 -1.70 -4.31
C PHE A 26 -17.52 -1.58 -3.78
N ILE A 27 -17.83 -2.25 -2.67
CA ILE A 27 -19.18 -2.23 -2.06
C ILE A 27 -19.52 -0.83 -1.54
N GLY A 28 -18.57 -0.18 -0.85
CA GLY A 28 -18.73 1.17 -0.31
C GLY A 28 -18.61 2.27 -1.37
N ARG A 29 -18.27 1.93 -2.63
CA ARG A 29 -18.07 2.89 -3.74
C ARG A 29 -17.02 3.97 -3.44
N VAL A 30 -16.04 3.64 -2.59
CA VAL A 30 -14.98 4.56 -2.13
C VAL A 30 -13.64 4.23 -2.80
N LYS A 31 -13.65 3.89 -4.08
CA LYS A 31 -12.46 3.45 -4.83
C LYS A 31 -11.31 4.47 -4.79
N LEU A 32 -11.63 5.77 -4.90
CA LEU A 32 -10.63 6.84 -4.85
C LEU A 32 -9.95 6.91 -3.48
N ILE A 33 -10.73 6.80 -2.41
CA ILE A 33 -10.19 6.81 -1.04
C ILE A 33 -9.30 5.59 -0.81
N ALA A 34 -9.74 4.41 -1.24
CA ALA A 34 -8.94 3.20 -1.16
C ALA A 34 -7.61 3.34 -1.93
N LEU A 35 -7.63 3.96 -3.11
CA LEU A 35 -6.43 4.24 -3.90
C LEU A 35 -5.45 5.14 -3.14
N ILE A 36 -5.95 6.21 -2.50
CA ILE A 36 -5.13 7.13 -1.70
C ILE A 36 -4.52 6.42 -0.49
N VAL A 37 -5.31 5.63 0.23
CA VAL A 37 -4.83 4.87 1.40
C VAL A 37 -3.80 3.82 1.02
N LEU A 38 -3.97 3.18 -0.15
CA LEU A 38 -3.05 2.17 -0.66
C LEU A 38 -1.85 2.76 -1.42
N LEU A 39 -1.80 4.08 -1.63
CA LEU A 39 -0.76 4.75 -2.40
C LEU A 39 0.67 4.34 -2.01
N PRO A 40 1.05 4.29 -0.71
CA PRO A 40 2.38 3.85 -0.30
C PRO A 40 2.69 2.41 -0.75
N ASN A 41 1.70 1.52 -0.69
CA ASN A 41 1.86 0.12 -1.10
C ASN A 41 1.99 -0.01 -2.63
N ILE A 42 1.22 0.80 -3.38
CA ILE A 42 1.28 0.86 -4.85
C ILE A 42 2.65 1.37 -5.29
N ILE A 43 3.16 2.44 -4.66
CA ILE A 43 4.51 2.97 -4.94
C ILE A 43 5.57 1.92 -4.62
N ASP A 44 5.49 1.24 -3.48
CA ASP A 44 6.44 0.19 -3.10
C ASP A 44 6.42 -0.98 -4.09
N ALA A 45 5.25 -1.41 -4.53
CA ALA A 45 5.09 -2.43 -5.54
C ALA A 45 5.69 -1.99 -6.88
N ALA A 46 5.37 -0.78 -7.35
CA ALA A 46 5.90 -0.22 -8.60
C ALA A 46 7.43 -0.13 -8.58
N LEU A 47 8.01 0.37 -7.48
CA LEU A 47 9.47 0.43 -7.31
C LEU A 47 10.13 -0.95 -7.38
N LYS A 48 9.51 -1.96 -6.77
CA LYS A 48 9.99 -3.34 -6.79
C LYS A 48 9.90 -3.94 -8.19
N PHE A 49 8.77 -3.76 -8.89
CA PHE A 49 8.61 -4.22 -10.26
C PHE A 49 9.60 -3.58 -11.23
N TYR A 50 9.79 -2.27 -11.12
CA TYR A 50 10.70 -1.53 -12.00
C TYR A 50 12.17 -1.90 -11.78
N SER A 51 12.57 -2.24 -10.54
CA SER A 51 13.99 -2.43 -10.21
C SER A 51 14.47 -3.87 -10.23
N ALA A 52 13.60 -4.86 -10.04
CA ALA A 52 13.99 -6.27 -9.89
C ALA A 52 13.27 -7.24 -10.83
N GLY A 53 12.22 -6.78 -11.51
CA GLY A 53 11.33 -7.71 -12.21
C GLY A 53 10.67 -8.71 -11.24
N VAL A 54 10.00 -9.73 -11.80
CA VAL A 54 9.26 -10.71 -10.99
C VAL A 54 10.16 -11.83 -10.46
N MET A 55 11.23 -12.18 -11.17
CA MET A 55 12.01 -13.39 -10.90
C MET A 55 13.18 -13.24 -9.92
N GLU A 56 13.77 -12.07 -9.78
CA GLU A 56 14.96 -11.87 -8.93
C GLU A 56 14.66 -11.56 -7.46
N ARG A 57 13.38 -11.47 -7.08
CA ARG A 57 12.94 -11.08 -5.72
C ARG A 57 13.42 -12.01 -4.61
N GLN A 58 13.62 -13.29 -4.90
CA GLN A 58 13.97 -14.28 -3.87
C GLN A 58 15.44 -14.22 -3.45
N GLN A 59 16.30 -13.60 -4.25
CA GLN A 59 17.76 -13.58 -4.00
C GLN A 59 18.21 -12.39 -3.15
N PHE A 60 17.43 -11.32 -3.05
CA PHE A 60 17.85 -10.09 -2.40
C PHE A 60 16.97 -9.71 -1.20
N LYS A 61 17.58 -9.58 -0.03
CA LYS A 61 16.92 -9.05 1.16
C LYS A 61 16.72 -7.52 1.03
N PRO A 62 15.56 -6.97 1.42
CA PRO A 62 15.31 -5.53 1.34
C PRO A 62 16.14 -4.72 2.33
N THR A 63 16.57 -5.34 3.42
CA THR A 63 17.33 -4.71 4.52
C THR A 63 18.40 -5.66 5.05
N GLN A 64 19.46 -5.09 5.60
CA GLN A 64 20.50 -5.80 6.38
C GLN A 64 20.57 -5.18 7.77
N VAL A 65 21.15 -5.90 8.71
CA VAL A 65 21.36 -5.43 10.08
C VAL A 65 22.86 -5.24 10.26
N ASP A 66 23.25 -4.06 10.73
CA ASP A 66 24.64 -3.73 11.08
C ASP A 66 25.05 -4.35 12.42
N GLU A 67 26.36 -4.36 12.73
CA GLU A 67 26.90 -4.85 14.00
C GLU A 67 26.29 -4.17 15.23
N ASN A 68 25.81 -2.94 15.07
CA ASN A 68 25.14 -2.16 16.11
C ASN A 68 23.61 -2.43 16.20
N GLY A 69 23.07 -3.40 15.45
CA GLY A 69 21.63 -3.72 15.43
C GLY A 69 20.76 -2.72 14.64
N ASN A 70 21.36 -1.82 13.87
CA ASN A 70 20.62 -0.89 13.02
C ASN A 70 20.31 -1.51 11.65
N LEU A 71 19.16 -1.11 11.09
CA LEU A 71 18.80 -1.44 9.72
C LEU A 71 19.62 -0.57 8.76
N VAL A 72 20.30 -1.23 7.83
CA VAL A 72 21.09 -0.58 6.77
C VAL A 72 20.57 -1.01 5.40
N ARG A 73 20.80 -0.12 4.45
CA ARG A 73 20.51 -0.39 3.05
C ARG A 73 21.57 -1.33 2.47
N PRO A 74 21.21 -2.52 1.95
CA PRO A 74 22.17 -3.38 1.24
C PRO A 74 22.72 -2.67 0.00
N GLU A 75 23.98 -2.92 -0.36
CA GLU A 75 24.61 -2.35 -1.56
C GLU A 75 23.92 -2.81 -2.83
N VAL A 76 23.54 -4.08 -2.89
CA VAL A 76 22.85 -4.71 -4.01
C VAL A 76 21.41 -5.05 -3.64
N GLY A 77 20.47 -4.86 -4.57
CA GLY A 77 19.07 -5.27 -4.42
C GLY A 77 18.05 -4.29 -5.03
N PHE A 78 16.79 -4.69 -5.04
CA PHE A 78 15.70 -3.94 -5.65
C PHE A 78 15.34 -2.66 -4.87
N LYS A 79 14.82 -1.66 -5.59
CA LYS A 79 14.30 -0.42 -4.97
C LYS A 79 12.98 -0.74 -4.25
N SER A 80 12.83 -0.23 -3.04
CA SER A 80 11.60 -0.34 -2.23
C SER A 80 11.43 0.90 -1.37
N LEU A 81 10.23 1.13 -0.88
CA LEU A 81 9.94 2.28 -0.02
C LEU A 81 10.83 2.26 1.23
N ILE A 82 11.04 1.09 1.83
CA ILE A 82 11.92 0.96 3.00
C ILE A 82 13.37 1.33 2.67
N ARG A 83 13.87 0.99 1.48
CA ARG A 83 15.24 1.38 1.07
C ARG A 83 15.36 2.89 0.82
N LEU A 84 14.29 3.57 0.46
CA LEU A 84 14.28 5.04 0.39
C LEU A 84 14.36 5.67 1.78
N VAL A 85 13.70 5.06 2.76
CA VAL A 85 13.75 5.49 4.18
C VAL A 85 15.14 5.21 4.77
N LEU A 86 15.77 4.09 4.43
CA LEU A 86 17.09 3.68 4.91
C LEU A 86 18.25 4.37 4.18
N ARG A 87 18.20 5.70 4.05
CA ARG A 87 19.35 6.46 3.54
C ARG A 87 20.52 6.54 4.53
N LYS A 88 20.21 6.40 5.83
CA LYS A 88 21.17 6.31 6.94
C LYS A 88 20.83 5.08 7.78
N PRO A 89 21.80 4.50 8.49
CA PRO A 89 21.54 3.46 9.47
C PRO A 89 20.55 3.96 10.52
N ILE A 90 19.43 3.28 10.69
CA ILE A 90 18.41 3.62 11.70
C ILE A 90 17.95 2.37 12.44
N PRO A 91 17.64 2.48 13.74
CA PRO A 91 17.06 1.36 14.49
C PRO A 91 15.70 0.95 13.93
N GLU A 92 15.40 -0.34 13.96
CA GLU A 92 14.15 -0.92 13.44
C GLU A 92 12.90 -0.18 13.95
N LYS A 93 12.90 0.18 15.25
CA LYS A 93 11.79 0.94 15.87
C LYS A 93 11.51 2.27 15.17
N GLN A 94 12.54 2.97 14.69
CA GLN A 94 12.38 4.22 13.95
C GLN A 94 11.86 3.96 12.52
N ALA A 95 12.38 2.94 11.84
CA ALA A 95 11.91 2.54 10.51
C ALA A 95 10.39 2.22 10.54
N VAL A 96 9.94 1.43 11.52
CA VAL A 96 8.52 1.10 11.70
C VAL A 96 7.68 2.36 11.94
N LYS A 97 8.14 3.30 12.78
CA LYS A 97 7.41 4.55 13.04
C LYS A 97 7.26 5.41 11.79
N ILE A 98 8.31 5.50 10.95
CA ILE A 98 8.27 6.27 9.70
C ILE A 98 7.24 5.67 8.74
N ILE A 99 7.23 4.34 8.58
CA ILE A 99 6.25 3.67 7.73
C ILE A 99 4.82 3.87 8.24
N TRP A 100 4.60 3.80 9.56
CA TRP A 100 3.31 4.11 10.16
C TRP A 100 2.89 5.55 9.94
N ALA A 101 3.81 6.51 10.09
CA ALA A 101 3.53 7.92 9.85
C ALA A 101 3.08 8.16 8.39
N ILE A 102 3.74 7.54 7.42
CA ILE A 102 3.35 7.61 6.00
C ILE A 102 1.91 7.06 5.82
N GLY A 103 1.62 5.90 6.40
CA GLY A 103 0.27 5.31 6.32
C GLY A 103 -0.81 6.19 6.97
N ILE A 104 -0.52 6.77 8.14
CA ILE A 104 -1.44 7.68 8.84
C ILE A 104 -1.70 8.94 8.01
N VAL A 105 -0.67 9.54 7.43
CA VAL A 105 -0.81 10.73 6.57
C VAL A 105 -1.69 10.42 5.36
N CYS A 106 -1.45 9.30 4.67
CA CYS A 106 -2.30 8.89 3.55
C CYS A 106 -3.74 8.61 3.98
N GLY A 107 -3.95 8.01 5.15
CA GLY A 107 -5.27 7.79 5.73
C GLY A 107 -6.01 9.09 6.03
N LEU A 108 -5.32 10.07 6.64
CA LEU A 108 -5.89 11.40 6.91
C LEU A 108 -6.25 12.15 5.62
N ILE A 109 -5.39 12.09 4.60
CA ILE A 109 -5.69 12.67 3.28
C ILE A 109 -6.95 12.00 2.70
N GLY A 110 -7.06 10.68 2.78
CA GLY A 110 -8.25 9.95 2.34
C GLY A 110 -9.54 10.42 3.04
N ILE A 111 -9.48 10.63 4.36
CA ILE A 111 -10.62 11.16 5.14
C ILE A 111 -10.97 12.59 4.71
N ILE A 112 -9.97 13.45 4.55
CA ILE A 112 -10.17 14.85 4.10
C ILE A 112 -10.84 14.86 2.73
N VAL A 113 -10.36 14.05 1.78
CA VAL A 113 -10.96 13.94 0.44
C VAL A 113 -12.41 13.45 0.53
N ALA A 114 -12.71 12.50 1.42
CA ALA A 114 -14.07 12.02 1.63
C ALA A 114 -15.03 13.12 2.14
N ILE A 115 -14.54 14.00 2.98
CA ILE A 115 -15.35 15.07 3.58
C ILE A 115 -15.51 16.27 2.62
N VAL A 116 -14.42 16.64 1.93
CA VAL A 116 -14.38 17.86 1.08
C VAL A 116 -15.01 17.61 -0.29
N MET A 117 -14.94 16.38 -0.81
CA MET A 117 -15.43 16.04 -2.15
C MET A 117 -16.48 14.94 -2.14
N PRO A 118 -17.62 15.11 -1.46
CA PRO A 118 -18.70 14.12 -1.48
C PRO A 118 -19.25 13.88 -2.90
N ASP A 119 -19.24 14.90 -3.75
CA ASP A 119 -19.70 14.83 -5.15
C ASP A 119 -18.85 13.88 -6.01
N VAL A 120 -17.54 13.78 -5.75
CA VAL A 120 -16.66 12.83 -6.44
C VAL A 120 -17.05 11.38 -6.14
N LEU A 121 -17.47 11.10 -4.92
CA LEU A 121 -17.96 9.80 -4.51
C LEU A 121 -19.34 9.51 -5.15
N GLN A 122 -20.21 10.52 -5.23
CA GLN A 122 -21.54 10.41 -5.78
C GLN A 122 -21.53 10.26 -7.31
N ASN A 123 -20.70 11.02 -8.03
CA ASN A 123 -20.51 10.92 -9.47
C ASN A 123 -19.95 9.57 -9.92
N GLN A 124 -19.02 8.98 -9.16
CA GLN A 124 -18.57 7.61 -9.43
C GLN A 124 -19.69 6.58 -9.27
N THR A 125 -20.63 6.85 -8.39
CA THR A 125 -21.84 6.04 -8.18
C THR A 125 -22.75 6.07 -9.40
N LEU A 126 -23.05 7.24 -9.93
CA LEU A 126 -23.92 7.43 -11.08
C LEU A 126 -23.30 6.88 -12.36
N ALA A 127 -22.02 7.12 -12.61
CA ALA A 127 -21.30 6.61 -13.78
C ALA A 127 -21.30 5.07 -13.82
N ASN A 128 -21.03 4.41 -12.67
CA ASN A 128 -21.05 2.95 -12.60
C ASN A 128 -22.47 2.40 -12.78
N PHE A 129 -23.50 3.08 -12.26
CA PHE A 129 -24.90 2.66 -12.43
C PHE A 129 -25.35 2.75 -13.89
N MET A 130 -24.93 3.80 -14.60
CA MET A 130 -25.20 3.94 -16.03
C MET A 130 -24.49 2.87 -16.86
N GLN A 131 -23.24 2.55 -16.58
CA GLN A 131 -22.51 1.47 -17.25
C GLN A 131 -23.16 0.10 -17.05
N ILE A 132 -23.62 -0.20 -15.84
CA ILE A 132 -24.31 -1.45 -15.55
C ILE A 132 -25.65 -1.50 -16.31
N LYS A 133 -26.39 -0.40 -16.36
CA LYS A 133 -27.63 -0.29 -17.10
C LYS A 133 -27.43 -0.51 -18.60
N GLU A 134 -26.41 0.11 -19.19
CA GLU A 134 -26.06 -0.10 -20.61
C GLU A 134 -25.65 -1.56 -20.88
N PHE A 135 -24.86 -2.16 -20.00
CA PHE A 135 -24.47 -3.56 -20.13
C PHE A 135 -25.68 -4.51 -20.14
N PHE A 136 -26.66 -4.29 -19.25
CA PHE A 136 -27.91 -5.08 -19.25
C PHE A 136 -28.78 -4.80 -20.47
N TYR A 137 -28.75 -3.58 -21.00
CA TYR A 137 -29.50 -3.24 -22.20
C TYR A 137 -28.92 -3.87 -23.48
N GLN A 138 -27.62 -4.15 -23.50
CA GLN A 138 -26.96 -4.86 -24.61
C GLN A 138 -27.10 -6.38 -24.54
N LEU A 139 -27.48 -6.94 -23.39
CA LEU A 139 -27.65 -8.37 -23.20
C LEU A 139 -29.11 -8.86 -23.41
N GLY A 140 -30.09 -7.98 -23.52
CA GLY A 140 -31.51 -8.29 -23.76
C GLY A 140 -31.97 -7.85 -25.09
#